data_fd6767c6ecda7fecce3ca34a30c07c79
#
_entry.id   fd6767c6ecda7fecce3ca34a30c07c79
#
_cell.length_a   1.000
_cell.length_b   1.000
_cell.length_c   1.000
_cell.angle_alpha   90.00
_cell.angle_beta   90.00
_cell.angle_gamma   90.00
#
_symmetry.space_group_name_H-M   'P 1'
#
loop_
_entity.id
_entity.type
_entity.pdbx_description
1 polymer ?
#
loop_
_entity_poly.entity_id
_entity_poly.type
_entity_poly.pdbx_seq_one_letter_code
_entity_poly.pdbx_strand_id
1 'polypeptide(L)'
;VHAIRGAVSGVEAGTGAGVLVTGTTAMNIDISQAMSDALIPYLAVVIGLAVLLLMVVFRSVLVPVKAALGFLLSVGAAFGVLVAVFQWGWAADLLGIEQTGPVMSLMPILIIGIVFGLAMDYEVFLLTRMREAYVHGASPGEAVVSGFRHSGRVVAAAAVIMISVFAGFVGMNSPTIQTMGVGLAAAVAFDAFVVRMAIAPAVLALLGHRAWWLPRIVDRVLPNVDIEGEAPSRRVPDPATEPDAAVRRLPVGRD
;
A
#
# COMPACT_ATOMS: atom_id res chain seq x y z
N VAL A 1 -13.52 -36.30 1.81
CA VAL A 1 -12.24 -36.41 1.12
C VAL A 1 -11.13 -36.76 2.11
N HIS A 2 -10.93 -36.00 3.20
CA HIS A 2 -9.87 -36.28 4.18
C HIS A 2 -9.99 -37.68 4.81
N ALA A 3 -11.20 -38.11 5.17
CA ALA A 3 -11.42 -39.47 5.69
C ALA A 3 -11.11 -40.56 4.65
N ILE A 4 -11.42 -40.32 3.39
CA ILE A 4 -11.11 -41.24 2.29
C ILE A 4 -9.58 -41.32 2.10
N ARG A 5 -8.89 -40.18 2.07
CA ARG A 5 -7.41 -40.15 1.97
C ARG A 5 -6.72 -40.84 3.13
N GLY A 6 -7.25 -40.66 4.35
CA GLY A 6 -6.76 -41.36 5.54
C GLY A 6 -6.98 -42.89 5.50
N ALA A 7 -8.08 -43.34 4.93
CA ALA A 7 -8.33 -44.77 4.74
C ALA A 7 -7.43 -45.40 3.64
N VAL A 8 -7.20 -44.63 2.56
CA VAL A 8 -6.38 -45.04 1.43
C VAL A 8 -4.90 -45.21 1.83
N SER A 9 -4.36 -44.33 2.69
CA SER A 9 -2.96 -44.47 3.16
C SER A 9 -2.67 -45.81 3.86
N GLY A 10 -3.66 -46.40 4.52
CA GLY A 10 -3.57 -47.74 5.08
C GLY A 10 -3.48 -48.86 4.02
N VAL A 11 -4.19 -48.68 2.91
CA VAL A 11 -4.18 -49.63 1.78
C VAL A 11 -2.86 -49.53 1.00
N GLU A 12 -2.35 -48.33 0.78
CA GLU A 12 -1.06 -48.07 0.12
C GLU A 12 0.09 -48.70 0.87
N ALA A 13 0.10 -48.59 2.21
CA ALA A 13 1.14 -49.19 3.06
C ALA A 13 1.13 -50.72 2.99
N GLY A 14 -0.02 -51.37 2.74
CA GLY A 14 -0.13 -52.81 2.65
C GLY A 14 0.08 -53.41 1.25
N THR A 15 -0.17 -52.62 0.20
CA THR A 15 -0.16 -53.15 -1.19
C THR A 15 0.87 -52.52 -2.10
N GLY A 16 1.48 -51.38 -1.71
CA GLY A 16 2.37 -50.58 -2.57
C GLY A 16 1.67 -49.90 -3.76
N ALA A 17 0.34 -49.94 -3.81
CA ALA A 17 -0.44 -49.32 -4.87
C ALA A 17 -0.71 -47.85 -4.54
N GLY A 18 -0.34 -46.93 -5.41
CA GLY A 18 -0.70 -45.52 -5.25
C GLY A 18 -2.20 -45.27 -5.61
N VAL A 19 -2.99 -44.80 -4.67
CA VAL A 19 -4.40 -44.47 -4.86
C VAL A 19 -4.64 -42.97 -4.81
N LEU A 20 -5.15 -42.38 -5.89
CA LEU A 20 -5.43 -40.96 -5.97
C LEU A 20 -6.93 -40.69 -5.82
N VAL A 21 -7.27 -39.78 -4.91
CA VAL A 21 -8.64 -39.29 -4.75
C VAL A 21 -8.83 -38.08 -5.63
N THR A 22 -9.70 -38.18 -6.64
CA THR A 22 -9.97 -37.11 -7.62
C THR A 22 -11.44 -36.69 -7.58
N GLY A 23 -11.77 -35.66 -8.34
CA GLY A 23 -13.12 -35.09 -8.44
C GLY A 23 -13.13 -33.61 -8.03
N THR A 24 -14.21 -32.89 -8.41
CA THR A 24 -14.32 -31.43 -8.17
C THR A 24 -14.16 -31.04 -6.71
N THR A 25 -14.75 -31.79 -5.79
CA THR A 25 -14.64 -31.54 -4.37
C THR A 25 -13.20 -31.74 -3.86
N ALA A 26 -12.51 -32.79 -4.30
CA ALA A 26 -11.12 -33.04 -3.92
C ALA A 26 -10.19 -31.93 -4.45
N MET A 27 -10.38 -31.53 -5.72
CA MET A 27 -9.63 -30.46 -6.35
C MET A 27 -9.87 -29.11 -5.65
N ASN A 28 -11.11 -28.77 -5.30
CA ASN A 28 -11.40 -27.53 -4.58
C ASN A 28 -10.74 -27.50 -3.17
N ILE A 29 -10.68 -28.64 -2.48
CA ILE A 29 -10.00 -28.74 -1.19
C ILE A 29 -8.48 -28.55 -1.37
N ASP A 30 -7.88 -29.17 -2.38
CA ASP A 30 -6.45 -29.07 -2.64
C ASP A 30 -6.05 -27.65 -3.07
N ILE A 31 -6.86 -27.01 -3.93
CA ILE A 31 -6.66 -25.60 -4.30
C ILE A 31 -6.79 -24.70 -3.06
N SER A 32 -7.80 -24.92 -2.23
CA SER A 32 -8.02 -24.16 -0.99
C SER A 32 -6.82 -24.28 -0.04
N GLN A 33 -6.31 -25.49 0.13
CA GLN A 33 -5.12 -25.75 0.94
C GLN A 33 -3.89 -25.04 0.35
N ALA A 34 -3.63 -25.23 -0.94
CA ALA A 34 -2.50 -24.59 -1.61
C ALA A 34 -2.55 -23.06 -1.52
N MET A 35 -3.73 -22.45 -1.66
CA MET A 35 -3.92 -21.01 -1.50
C MET A 35 -3.69 -20.55 -0.06
N SER A 36 -4.16 -21.31 0.91
CA SER A 36 -3.94 -21.02 2.34
C SER A 36 -2.45 -21.10 2.71
N ASP A 37 -1.76 -22.13 2.21
CA ASP A 37 -0.33 -22.31 2.46
C ASP A 37 0.52 -21.23 1.77
N ALA A 38 0.08 -20.74 0.61
CA ALA A 38 0.73 -19.66 -0.11
C ALA A 38 0.50 -18.27 0.51
N LEU A 39 -0.54 -18.08 1.31
CA LEU A 39 -0.96 -16.76 1.79
C LEU A 39 0.11 -16.09 2.68
N ILE A 40 0.70 -16.82 3.62
CA ILE A 40 1.72 -16.29 4.54
C ILE A 40 3.01 -15.91 3.80
N PRO A 41 3.63 -16.79 2.99
CA PRO A 41 4.81 -16.41 2.22
C PRO A 41 4.52 -15.28 1.22
N TYR A 42 3.36 -15.28 0.57
CA TYR A 42 2.94 -14.18 -0.30
C TYR A 42 2.88 -12.85 0.45
N LEU A 43 2.21 -12.81 1.60
CA LEU A 43 2.10 -11.62 2.43
C LEU A 43 3.47 -11.14 2.92
N ALA A 44 4.36 -12.06 3.31
CA ALA A 44 5.72 -11.73 3.73
C ALA A 44 6.55 -11.11 2.60
N VAL A 45 6.44 -11.62 1.37
CA VAL A 45 7.11 -11.06 0.20
C VAL A 45 6.58 -9.67 -0.14
N VAL A 46 5.25 -9.50 -0.15
CA VAL A 46 4.60 -8.21 -0.43
C VAL A 46 5.02 -7.15 0.59
N ILE A 47 4.94 -7.46 1.88
CA ILE A 47 5.35 -6.54 2.95
C ILE A 47 6.85 -6.28 2.92
N GLY A 48 7.66 -7.31 2.71
CA GLY A 48 9.10 -7.19 2.62
C GLY A 48 9.54 -6.26 1.49
N LEU A 49 8.92 -6.41 0.32
CA LEU A 49 9.16 -5.54 -0.84
C LEU A 49 8.73 -4.09 -0.56
N ALA A 50 7.57 -3.89 0.07
CA ALA A 50 7.09 -2.57 0.49
C ALA A 50 8.07 -1.89 1.44
N VAL A 51 8.46 -2.60 2.50
CA VAL A 51 9.40 -2.07 3.50
C VAL A 51 10.73 -1.71 2.84
N LEU A 52 11.26 -2.56 1.98
CA LEU A 52 12.50 -2.32 1.26
C LEU A 52 12.39 -1.10 0.35
N LEU A 53 11.34 -1.02 -0.48
CA LEU A 53 11.12 0.09 -1.40
C LEU A 53 10.98 1.41 -0.64
N LEU A 54 10.13 1.47 0.37
CA LEU A 54 9.93 2.68 1.16
C LEU A 54 11.16 3.07 1.99
N MET A 55 11.96 2.09 2.43
CA MET A 55 13.23 2.35 3.12
C MET A 55 14.25 3.01 2.19
N VAL A 56 14.34 2.55 0.95
CA VAL A 56 15.20 3.16 -0.08
C VAL A 56 14.74 4.57 -0.40
N VAL A 57 13.43 4.75 -0.64
CA VAL A 57 12.85 6.04 -1.04
C VAL A 57 12.95 7.09 0.06
N PHE A 58 12.55 6.75 1.27
CA PHE A 58 12.42 7.72 2.38
C PHE A 58 13.61 7.75 3.32
N ARG A 59 14.59 6.86 3.15
CA ARG A 59 15.78 6.74 4.02
C ARG A 59 15.39 6.75 5.51
N SER A 60 14.41 5.96 5.87
CA SER A 60 13.86 5.81 7.21
C SER A 60 13.47 4.36 7.46
N VAL A 61 13.57 3.89 8.70
CA VAL A 61 13.09 2.56 9.11
C VAL A 61 11.66 2.63 9.65
N LEU A 62 11.32 3.72 10.35
CA LEU A 62 10.03 3.83 11.02
C LEU A 62 8.87 4.09 10.04
N VAL A 63 9.13 4.83 8.96
CA VAL A 63 8.12 5.09 7.92
C VAL A 63 7.64 3.80 7.24
N PRO A 64 8.53 2.92 6.74
CA PRO A 64 8.12 1.64 6.18
C PRO A 64 7.38 0.73 7.16
N VAL A 65 7.84 0.65 8.41
CA VAL A 65 7.19 -0.17 9.44
C VAL A 65 5.77 0.33 9.72
N LYS A 66 5.59 1.65 9.88
CA LYS A 66 4.25 2.26 10.02
C LYS A 66 3.37 1.95 8.81
N ALA A 67 3.91 2.07 7.58
CA ALA A 67 3.17 1.78 6.36
C ALA A 67 2.73 0.31 6.27
N ALA A 68 3.63 -0.62 6.61
CA ALA A 68 3.32 -2.05 6.66
C ALA A 68 2.22 -2.38 7.68
N LEU A 69 2.29 -1.81 8.88
CA LEU A 69 1.25 -1.98 9.90
C LEU A 69 -0.09 -1.38 9.46
N GLY A 70 -0.08 -0.21 8.85
CA GLY A 70 -1.27 0.42 8.28
C GLY A 70 -1.90 -0.45 7.19
N PHE A 71 -1.10 -0.99 6.28
CA PHE A 71 -1.55 -1.91 5.25
C PHE A 71 -2.19 -3.18 5.83
N LEU A 72 -1.54 -3.82 6.81
CA LEU A 72 -2.10 -4.99 7.49
C LEU A 72 -3.43 -4.68 8.18
N LEU A 73 -3.54 -3.50 8.78
CA LEU A 73 -4.78 -3.06 9.42
C LEU A 73 -5.90 -2.88 8.38
N SER A 74 -5.61 -2.26 7.23
CA SER A 74 -6.57 -2.08 6.13
C SER A 74 -7.03 -3.40 5.55
N VAL A 75 -6.11 -4.34 5.32
CA VAL A 75 -6.42 -5.70 4.84
C VAL A 75 -7.26 -6.45 5.88
N GLY A 76 -6.88 -6.39 7.16
CA GLY A 76 -7.64 -7.02 8.24
C GLY A 76 -9.06 -6.47 8.36
N ALA A 77 -9.23 -5.15 8.24
CA ALA A 77 -10.56 -4.51 8.23
C ALA A 77 -11.41 -4.95 7.02
N ALA A 78 -10.81 -5.02 5.82
CA ALA A 78 -11.49 -5.49 4.62
C ALA A 78 -12.00 -6.92 4.77
N PHE A 79 -11.16 -7.82 5.29
CA PHE A 79 -11.59 -9.20 5.56
C PHE A 79 -12.63 -9.28 6.68
N GLY A 80 -12.52 -8.43 7.72
CA GLY A 80 -13.55 -8.30 8.73
C GLY A 80 -14.91 -7.95 8.15
N VAL A 81 -14.95 -6.99 7.22
CA VAL A 81 -16.19 -6.62 6.50
C VAL A 81 -16.68 -7.77 5.63
N LEU A 82 -15.79 -8.47 4.90
CA LEU A 82 -16.19 -9.62 4.09
C LEU A 82 -16.79 -10.74 4.91
N VAL A 83 -16.21 -11.06 6.05
CA VAL A 83 -16.76 -12.06 6.97
C VAL A 83 -18.12 -11.60 7.52
N ALA A 84 -18.21 -10.34 7.97
CA ALA A 84 -19.45 -9.80 8.50
C ALA A 84 -20.60 -9.82 7.49
N VAL A 85 -20.30 -9.43 6.24
CA VAL A 85 -21.31 -9.35 5.17
C VAL A 85 -21.64 -10.73 4.60
N PHE A 86 -20.64 -11.51 4.17
CA PHE A 86 -20.88 -12.75 3.43
C PHE A 86 -21.02 -14.00 4.30
N GLN A 87 -20.43 -14.04 5.50
CA GLN A 87 -20.57 -15.21 6.39
C GLN A 87 -21.63 -14.99 7.48
N TRP A 88 -21.66 -13.80 8.08
CA TRP A 88 -22.64 -13.49 9.13
C TRP A 88 -23.93 -12.89 8.58
N GLY A 89 -23.96 -12.48 7.30
CA GLY A 89 -25.14 -11.93 6.65
C GLY A 89 -25.49 -10.50 7.05
N TRP A 90 -24.54 -9.73 7.61
CA TRP A 90 -24.79 -8.33 7.94
C TRP A 90 -25.04 -7.51 6.66
N ALA A 91 -26.18 -6.83 6.62
CA ALA A 91 -26.60 -6.05 5.45
C ALA A 91 -26.78 -6.89 4.16
N ALA A 92 -26.94 -8.22 4.26
CA ALA A 92 -27.13 -9.10 3.10
C ALA A 92 -28.32 -8.66 2.24
N ASP A 93 -29.46 -8.37 2.88
CA ASP A 93 -30.68 -7.91 2.20
C ASP A 93 -30.48 -6.57 1.46
N LEU A 94 -29.70 -5.64 2.06
CA LEU A 94 -29.40 -4.34 1.46
C LEU A 94 -28.49 -4.47 0.22
N LEU A 95 -27.58 -5.44 0.26
CA LEU A 95 -26.60 -5.69 -0.79
C LEU A 95 -27.07 -6.70 -1.84
N GLY A 96 -28.29 -7.25 -1.67
CA GLY A 96 -28.85 -8.25 -2.58
C GLY A 96 -28.09 -9.58 -2.56
N ILE A 97 -27.55 -9.98 -1.39
CA ILE A 97 -26.82 -11.24 -1.22
C ILE A 97 -27.84 -12.34 -0.90
N GLU A 98 -28.14 -13.18 -1.88
CA GLU A 98 -29.15 -14.24 -1.75
C GLU A 98 -28.68 -15.41 -0.87
N GLN A 99 -27.38 -15.69 -0.84
CA GLN A 99 -26.82 -16.82 -0.09
C GLN A 99 -25.54 -16.40 0.64
N THR A 100 -25.53 -16.60 1.94
CA THR A 100 -24.34 -16.47 2.77
C THR A 100 -23.50 -17.75 2.69
N GLY A 101 -22.18 -17.61 2.66
CA GLY A 101 -21.27 -18.73 2.55
C GLY A 101 -19.81 -18.35 2.75
N PRO A 102 -18.92 -19.34 2.75
CA PRO A 102 -17.49 -19.07 2.88
C PRO A 102 -16.97 -18.30 1.67
N VAL A 103 -16.11 -17.33 1.93
CA VAL A 103 -15.41 -16.56 0.89
C VAL A 103 -14.48 -17.50 0.12
N MET A 104 -14.44 -17.38 -1.22
CA MET A 104 -13.60 -18.18 -2.10
C MET A 104 -12.12 -18.04 -1.70
N SER A 105 -11.38 -19.13 -1.62
CA SER A 105 -9.98 -19.17 -1.13
C SER A 105 -9.00 -18.32 -1.94
N LEU A 106 -9.31 -18.00 -3.20
CA LEU A 106 -8.51 -17.11 -4.04
C LEU A 106 -8.67 -15.63 -3.68
N MET A 107 -9.80 -15.24 -3.07
CA MET A 107 -10.13 -13.83 -2.77
C MET A 107 -9.08 -13.12 -1.91
N PRO A 108 -8.55 -13.72 -0.83
CA PRO A 108 -7.52 -13.07 -0.04
C PRO A 108 -6.29 -12.65 -0.86
N ILE A 109 -5.79 -13.51 -1.71
CA ILE A 109 -4.59 -13.24 -2.51
C ILE A 109 -4.87 -12.09 -3.50
N LEU A 110 -6.01 -12.10 -4.17
CA LEU A 110 -6.40 -11.04 -5.11
C LEU A 110 -6.60 -9.70 -4.41
N ILE A 111 -7.36 -9.67 -3.31
CA ILE A 111 -7.62 -8.43 -2.56
C ILE A 111 -6.34 -7.85 -2.00
N ILE A 112 -5.47 -8.66 -1.38
CA ILE A 112 -4.17 -8.23 -0.87
C ILE A 112 -3.33 -7.60 -1.97
N GLY A 113 -3.22 -8.25 -3.14
CA GLY A 113 -2.40 -7.74 -4.25
C GLY A 113 -2.91 -6.42 -4.81
N ILE A 114 -4.22 -6.30 -5.03
CA ILE A 114 -4.84 -5.08 -5.56
C ILE A 114 -4.74 -3.95 -4.54
N VAL A 115 -5.12 -4.21 -3.29
CA VAL A 115 -5.05 -3.21 -2.20
C VAL A 115 -3.61 -2.77 -1.97
N PHE A 116 -2.64 -3.69 -2.05
CA PHE A 116 -1.23 -3.34 -1.93
C PHE A 116 -0.77 -2.34 -2.99
N GLY A 117 -1.06 -2.61 -4.27
CA GLY A 117 -0.71 -1.70 -5.36
C GLY A 117 -1.31 -0.31 -5.15
N LEU A 118 -2.62 -0.25 -4.92
CA LEU A 118 -3.31 1.01 -4.65
C LEU A 118 -2.78 1.72 -3.40
N ALA A 119 -2.51 0.95 -2.34
CA ALA A 119 -2.02 1.49 -1.09
C ALA A 119 -0.63 2.10 -1.24
N MET A 120 0.29 1.47 -1.93
CA MET A 120 1.66 1.97 -2.06
C MET A 120 1.75 3.26 -2.86
N ASP A 121 1.01 3.41 -3.94
CA ASP A 121 1.03 4.60 -4.78
C ASP A 121 0.67 5.87 -3.99
N TYR A 122 -0.39 5.80 -3.19
CA TYR A 122 -0.81 6.94 -2.37
C TYR A 122 0.09 7.17 -1.15
N GLU A 123 0.65 6.12 -0.56
CA GLU A 123 1.58 6.23 0.56
C GLU A 123 2.85 6.97 0.14
N VAL A 124 3.44 6.59 -1.00
CA VAL A 124 4.61 7.27 -1.56
C VAL A 124 4.29 8.74 -1.84
N PHE A 125 3.16 9.03 -2.50
CA PHE A 125 2.77 10.40 -2.82
C PHE A 125 2.62 11.29 -1.58
N LEU A 126 1.94 10.79 -0.55
CA LEU A 126 1.71 11.54 0.69
C LEU A 126 3.02 11.78 1.47
N LEU A 127 3.83 10.73 1.60
CA LEU A 127 5.09 10.80 2.34
C LEU A 127 6.14 11.66 1.64
N THR A 128 6.20 11.65 0.30
CA THR A 128 7.12 12.52 -0.45
C THR A 128 6.86 13.99 -0.16
N ARG A 129 5.59 14.41 -0.14
CA ARG A 129 5.23 15.80 0.20
C ARG A 129 5.58 16.18 1.63
N MET A 130 5.40 15.26 2.58
CA MET A 130 5.79 15.49 3.98
C MET A 130 7.31 15.57 4.13
N ARG A 131 8.04 14.70 3.44
CA ARG A 131 9.50 14.70 3.45
C ARG A 131 10.08 15.96 2.82
N GLU A 132 9.55 16.39 1.67
CA GLU A 132 9.93 17.63 1.00
C GLU A 132 9.83 18.82 1.95
N ALA A 133 8.69 19.00 2.63
CA ALA A 133 8.53 20.07 3.61
C ALA A 133 9.54 19.97 4.77
N TYR A 134 9.82 18.76 5.25
CA TYR A 134 10.79 18.54 6.33
C TYR A 134 12.23 18.89 5.92
N VAL A 135 12.67 18.48 4.72
CA VAL A 135 14.01 18.76 4.19
C VAL A 135 14.21 20.26 3.94
N HIS A 136 13.15 20.98 3.57
CA HIS A 136 13.17 22.44 3.42
C HIS A 136 13.09 23.21 4.75
N GLY A 137 13.24 22.52 5.88
CA GLY A 137 13.43 23.16 7.19
C GLY A 137 12.14 23.33 8.03
N ALA A 138 11.02 22.78 7.60
CA ALA A 138 9.82 22.76 8.44
C ALA A 138 10.03 21.87 9.67
N SER A 139 9.44 22.22 10.81
CA SER A 139 9.39 21.32 11.94
C SER A 139 8.63 20.03 11.59
N PRO A 140 8.88 18.88 12.25
CA PRO A 140 8.20 17.63 11.93
C PRO A 140 6.67 17.75 11.91
N GLY A 141 6.10 18.49 12.86
CA GLY A 141 4.66 18.73 12.93
C GLY A 141 4.15 19.59 11.76
N GLU A 142 4.86 20.66 11.43
CA GLU A 142 4.53 21.52 10.29
C GLU A 142 4.66 20.78 8.96
N ALA A 143 5.68 19.93 8.79
CA ALA A 143 5.86 19.11 7.60
C ALA A 143 4.68 18.14 7.39
N VAL A 144 4.20 17.50 8.46
CA VAL A 144 3.01 16.65 8.41
C VAL A 144 1.77 17.45 8.03
N VAL A 145 1.51 18.59 8.68
CA VAL A 145 0.33 19.42 8.40
C VAL A 145 0.37 20.00 6.99
N SER A 146 1.51 20.52 6.56
CA SER A 146 1.68 21.10 5.22
C SER A 146 1.53 20.05 4.13
N GLY A 147 2.23 18.92 4.24
CA GLY A 147 2.14 17.82 3.28
C GLY A 147 0.71 17.27 3.20
N PHE A 148 0.04 17.11 4.35
CA PHE A 148 -1.34 16.62 4.39
C PHE A 148 -2.35 17.61 3.80
N ARG A 149 -2.19 18.91 4.07
CA ARG A 149 -3.10 19.95 3.56
C ARG A 149 -3.17 19.98 2.04
N HIS A 150 -2.04 19.75 1.37
CA HIS A 150 -1.97 19.75 -0.09
C HIS A 150 -2.42 18.40 -0.70
N SER A 151 -2.03 17.30 -0.08
CA SER A 151 -2.27 15.95 -0.63
C SER A 151 -3.58 15.31 -0.17
N GLY A 152 -4.09 15.66 1.01
CA GLY A 152 -5.27 14.99 1.60
C GLY A 152 -6.54 15.11 0.74
N ARG A 153 -6.75 16.23 0.07
CA ARG A 153 -7.90 16.41 -0.84
C ARG A 153 -7.80 15.50 -2.05
N VAL A 154 -6.61 15.34 -2.61
CA VAL A 154 -6.36 14.47 -3.77
C VAL A 154 -6.59 13.02 -3.38
N VAL A 155 -6.03 12.60 -2.24
CA VAL A 155 -6.22 11.24 -1.70
C VAL A 155 -7.69 10.95 -1.42
N ALA A 156 -8.42 11.90 -0.80
CA ALA A 156 -9.85 11.74 -0.54
C ALA A 156 -10.68 11.62 -1.83
N ALA A 157 -10.43 12.49 -2.81
CA ALA A 157 -11.14 12.45 -4.08
C ALA A 157 -10.89 11.13 -4.82
N ALA A 158 -9.64 10.69 -4.89
CA ALA A 158 -9.28 9.43 -5.51
C ALA A 158 -9.88 8.22 -4.77
N ALA A 159 -9.89 8.25 -3.44
CA ALA A 159 -10.53 7.20 -2.64
C ALA A 159 -12.04 7.12 -2.92
N VAL A 160 -12.74 8.25 -2.97
CA VAL A 160 -14.17 8.28 -3.30
C VAL A 160 -14.44 7.72 -4.69
N ILE A 161 -13.63 8.09 -5.68
CA ILE A 161 -13.76 7.53 -7.04
C ILE A 161 -13.58 6.01 -7.02
N MET A 162 -12.53 5.49 -6.39
CA MET A 162 -12.28 4.06 -6.33
C MET A 162 -13.36 3.30 -5.56
N ILE A 163 -13.81 3.83 -4.43
CA ILE A 163 -14.93 3.24 -3.67
C ILE A 163 -16.17 3.17 -4.55
N SER A 164 -16.47 4.23 -5.31
CA SER A 164 -17.62 4.26 -6.23
C SER A 164 -17.50 3.21 -7.33
N VAL A 165 -16.31 3.04 -7.90
CA VAL A 165 -16.04 2.02 -8.93
C VAL A 165 -16.23 0.61 -8.37
N PHE A 166 -15.65 0.32 -7.20
CA PHE A 166 -15.78 -1.00 -6.57
C PHE A 166 -17.19 -1.27 -6.05
N ALA A 167 -17.88 -0.25 -5.54
CA ALA A 167 -19.29 -0.33 -5.17
C ALA A 167 -20.19 -0.70 -6.36
N GLY A 168 -19.83 -0.27 -7.56
CA GLY A 168 -20.54 -0.67 -8.79
C GLY A 168 -20.56 -2.18 -9.03
N PHE A 169 -19.56 -2.92 -8.53
CA PHE A 169 -19.51 -4.37 -8.63
C PHE A 169 -20.49 -5.09 -7.67
N VAL A 170 -20.97 -4.40 -6.64
CA VAL A 170 -21.91 -4.97 -5.65
C VAL A 170 -23.25 -5.33 -6.28
N GLY A 171 -23.69 -4.58 -7.30
CA GLY A 171 -24.94 -4.85 -8.03
C GLY A 171 -24.86 -5.95 -9.10
N MET A 172 -23.71 -6.62 -9.23
CA MET A 172 -23.52 -7.68 -10.25
C MET A 172 -24.10 -9.01 -9.75
N ASN A 173 -24.68 -9.81 -10.67
CA ASN A 173 -25.29 -11.12 -10.36
C ASN A 173 -24.24 -12.24 -10.15
N SER A 174 -22.97 -11.91 -9.89
CA SER A 174 -21.91 -12.87 -9.63
C SER A 174 -21.41 -12.74 -8.20
N PRO A 175 -21.57 -13.75 -7.34
CA PRO A 175 -21.11 -13.71 -5.95
C PRO A 175 -19.63 -13.41 -5.82
N THR A 176 -18.81 -13.89 -6.74
CA THR A 176 -17.36 -13.64 -6.78
C THR A 176 -17.03 -12.17 -7.02
N ILE A 177 -17.69 -11.55 -8.02
CA ILE A 177 -17.49 -10.13 -8.35
C ILE A 177 -18.05 -9.24 -7.24
N GLN A 178 -19.19 -9.59 -6.68
CA GLN A 178 -19.80 -8.90 -5.55
C GLN A 178 -18.89 -8.91 -4.31
N THR A 179 -18.31 -10.08 -3.98
CA THR A 179 -17.35 -10.22 -2.88
C THR A 179 -16.11 -9.35 -3.11
N MET A 180 -15.57 -9.34 -4.34
CA MET A 180 -14.47 -8.47 -4.71
C MET A 180 -14.83 -6.99 -4.55
N GLY A 181 -16.00 -6.59 -5.04
CA GLY A 181 -16.49 -5.21 -4.95
C GLY A 181 -16.57 -4.71 -3.51
N VAL A 182 -17.24 -5.47 -2.64
CA VAL A 182 -17.38 -5.15 -1.22
C VAL A 182 -16.01 -5.11 -0.53
N GLY A 183 -15.17 -6.13 -0.75
CA GLY A 183 -13.84 -6.22 -0.14
C GLY A 183 -12.91 -5.08 -0.52
N LEU A 184 -12.84 -4.75 -1.82
CA LEU A 184 -12.00 -3.66 -2.31
C LEU A 184 -12.55 -2.28 -1.90
N ALA A 185 -13.86 -2.07 -1.94
CA ALA A 185 -14.47 -0.82 -1.48
C ALA A 185 -14.20 -0.59 0.01
N ALA A 186 -14.37 -1.62 0.84
CA ALA A 186 -14.08 -1.56 2.27
C ALA A 186 -12.58 -1.33 2.55
N ALA A 187 -11.70 -2.04 1.83
CA ALA A 187 -10.25 -1.87 1.96
C ALA A 187 -9.82 -0.43 1.67
N VAL A 188 -10.26 0.12 0.53
CA VAL A 188 -9.92 1.50 0.13
C VAL A 188 -10.52 2.52 1.10
N ALA A 189 -11.76 2.33 1.54
CA ALA A 189 -12.41 3.22 2.51
C ALA A 189 -11.62 3.25 3.83
N PHE A 190 -11.27 2.08 4.36
CA PHE A 190 -10.53 1.97 5.61
C PHE A 190 -9.09 2.51 5.48
N ASP A 191 -8.40 2.14 4.40
CA ASP A 191 -7.05 2.59 4.12
C ASP A 191 -6.98 4.13 3.99
N ALA A 192 -7.80 4.71 3.13
CA ALA A 192 -7.76 6.14 2.87
C ALA A 192 -8.20 6.98 4.08
N PHE A 193 -9.35 6.65 4.69
CA PHE A 193 -9.94 7.53 5.71
C PHE A 193 -9.43 7.24 7.12
N VAL A 194 -9.18 5.97 7.48
CA VAL A 194 -8.72 5.63 8.82
C VAL A 194 -7.20 5.60 8.88
N VAL A 195 -6.56 4.81 8.01
CA VAL A 195 -5.11 4.63 8.10
C VAL A 195 -4.36 5.88 7.66
N ARG A 196 -4.70 6.46 6.51
CA ARG A 196 -3.94 7.58 5.94
C ARG A 196 -4.35 8.93 6.45
N MET A 197 -5.66 9.18 6.62
CA MET A 197 -6.11 10.49 7.07
C MET A 197 -6.07 10.66 8.58
N ALA A 198 -6.18 9.58 9.37
CA ALA A 198 -6.15 9.67 10.81
C ALA A 198 -4.86 9.10 11.42
N ILE A 199 -4.56 7.82 11.19
CA ILE A 199 -3.45 7.13 11.87
C ILE A 199 -2.09 7.62 11.36
N ALA A 200 -1.89 7.73 10.05
CA ALA A 200 -0.59 8.07 9.48
C ALA A 200 -0.07 9.45 9.93
N PRO A 201 -0.82 10.55 9.82
CA PRO A 201 -0.35 11.85 10.29
C PRO A 201 -0.19 11.88 11.82
N ALA A 202 -1.07 11.22 12.58
CA ALA A 202 -0.95 11.15 14.03
C ALA A 202 0.33 10.44 14.48
N VAL A 203 0.63 9.29 13.89
CA VAL A 203 1.86 8.53 14.20
C VAL A 203 3.10 9.31 13.79
N LEU A 204 3.12 9.95 12.62
CA LEU A 204 4.26 10.76 12.18
C LEU A 204 4.48 11.99 13.07
N ALA A 205 3.41 12.64 13.50
CA ALA A 205 3.48 13.77 14.43
C ALA A 205 4.02 13.34 15.82
N LEU A 206 3.61 12.17 16.32
CA LEU A 206 4.10 11.61 17.58
C LEU A 206 5.57 11.18 17.51
N LEU A 207 6.00 10.61 16.40
CA LEU A 207 7.39 10.21 16.18
C LEU A 207 8.32 11.41 15.99
N GLY A 208 7.84 12.52 15.50
CA GLY A 208 8.61 13.76 15.28
C GLY A 208 9.88 13.51 14.46
N HIS A 209 11.04 13.99 14.95
CA HIS A 209 12.34 13.80 14.30
C HIS A 209 12.74 12.31 14.15
N ARG A 210 12.25 11.42 15.02
CA ARG A 210 12.56 9.99 14.94
C ARG A 210 11.91 9.32 13.73
N ALA A 211 10.86 9.88 13.17
CA ALA A 211 10.22 9.37 11.96
C ALA A 211 11.20 9.28 10.78
N TRP A 212 12.18 10.18 10.72
CA TRP A 212 13.15 10.29 9.64
C TRP A 212 14.53 9.71 10.01
N TRP A 213 14.60 8.91 11.09
CA TRP A 213 15.85 8.32 11.54
C TRP A 213 16.21 7.08 10.72
N LEU A 214 17.48 7.04 10.27
CA LEU A 214 18.08 5.90 9.60
C LEU A 214 19.37 5.48 10.34
N PRO A 215 19.57 4.19 10.67
CA PRO A 215 20.84 3.70 11.19
C PRO A 215 21.98 3.91 10.19
N ARG A 216 23.14 4.39 10.67
CA ARG A 216 24.31 4.65 9.83
C ARG A 216 24.79 3.44 9.00
N ILE A 217 24.53 2.23 9.48
CA ILE A 217 24.90 0.99 8.77
C ILE A 217 24.03 0.83 7.52
N VAL A 218 22.73 1.08 7.65
CA VAL A 218 21.77 0.99 6.55
C VAL A 218 21.99 2.13 5.55
N ASP A 219 22.35 3.31 6.04
CA ASP A 219 22.65 4.49 5.23
C ASP A 219 23.81 4.30 4.25
N ARG A 220 24.80 3.45 4.60
CA ARG A 220 25.94 3.12 3.72
C ARG A 220 25.60 2.13 2.62
N VAL A 221 24.59 1.28 2.82
CA VAL A 221 24.23 0.21 1.89
C VAL A 221 23.17 0.68 0.89
N LEU A 222 22.33 1.63 1.29
CA LEU A 222 21.27 2.15 0.44
C LEU A 222 21.82 3.06 -0.67
N PRO A 223 21.41 2.84 -1.94
CA PRO A 223 21.74 3.74 -3.03
C PRO A 223 21.14 5.13 -2.76
N ASN A 224 21.87 6.18 -3.13
CA ASN A 224 21.32 7.54 -3.18
C ASN A 224 20.40 7.64 -4.38
N VAL A 225 19.12 7.43 -4.15
CA VAL A 225 18.07 7.65 -5.15
C VAL A 225 17.55 9.07 -4.93
N ASP A 226 18.00 9.99 -5.75
CA ASP A 226 17.55 11.38 -5.77
C ASP A 226 16.16 11.43 -6.45
N ILE A 227 15.10 11.28 -5.66
CA ILE A 227 13.71 11.31 -6.16
C ILE A 227 13.22 12.76 -6.26
N GLU A 228 13.89 13.67 -5.59
CA GLU A 228 13.50 15.09 -5.49
C GLU A 228 14.00 15.93 -6.66
N GLY A 229 14.84 15.37 -7.57
CA GLY A 229 15.32 16.10 -8.74
C GLY A 229 16.07 17.38 -8.38
N GLU A 230 16.79 17.37 -7.27
CA GLU A 230 17.77 18.42 -6.96
C GLU A 230 18.93 18.36 -7.97
N ALA A 231 18.64 18.78 -9.21
CA ALA A 231 19.70 19.38 -9.98
C ALA A 231 20.23 20.53 -9.10
N PRO A 232 21.54 20.58 -8.80
CA PRO A 232 22.08 21.69 -8.06
C PRO A 232 21.60 22.95 -8.77
N SER A 233 20.78 23.73 -8.07
CA SER A 233 20.36 25.02 -8.57
C SER A 233 21.65 25.73 -8.95
N ARG A 234 21.91 25.80 -10.27
CA ARG A 234 22.98 26.61 -10.82
C ARG A 234 22.75 27.95 -10.15
N ARG A 235 23.59 28.30 -9.18
CA ARG A 235 23.59 29.64 -8.62
C ARG A 235 23.62 30.54 -9.85
N VAL A 236 22.48 31.16 -10.14
CA VAL A 236 22.45 32.30 -11.05
C VAL A 236 23.43 33.27 -10.40
N PRO A 237 24.54 33.61 -11.05
CA PRO A 237 25.46 34.58 -10.49
C PRO A 237 24.64 35.81 -10.16
N ASP A 238 24.75 36.28 -8.92
CA ASP A 238 24.08 37.51 -8.49
C ASP A 238 24.60 38.61 -9.42
N PRO A 239 23.74 39.27 -10.21
CA PRO A 239 24.16 40.35 -11.11
C PRO A 239 24.82 41.50 -10.36
N ALA A 240 24.76 41.53 -9.03
CA ALA A 240 25.48 42.49 -8.20
C ALA A 240 26.97 42.16 -7.93
N THR A 241 27.46 40.97 -8.36
CA THR A 241 28.86 40.54 -8.19
C THR A 241 29.67 40.56 -9.48
N GLU A 242 29.16 41.07 -10.60
CA GLU A 242 30.01 41.41 -11.71
C GLU A 242 30.87 42.65 -11.30
N PRO A 243 32.18 42.52 -11.16
CA PRO A 243 32.99 43.68 -10.96
C PRO A 243 32.87 44.55 -12.21
N ASP A 244 32.49 45.80 -11.98
CA ASP A 244 32.38 46.91 -12.92
C ASP A 244 33.49 46.83 -14.01
N ALA A 245 33.21 46.02 -15.04
CA ALA A 245 34.12 45.82 -16.15
C ALA A 245 33.85 46.92 -17.18
N ALA A 246 34.55 47.98 -16.95
CA ALA A 246 34.97 48.90 -18.02
C ALA A 246 33.81 49.67 -18.69
N VAL A 247 33.46 50.78 -18.06
CA VAL A 247 33.10 51.99 -18.81
C VAL A 247 34.29 52.35 -19.69
N ARG A 248 34.40 51.76 -20.87
CA ARG A 248 35.29 52.19 -21.96
C ARG A 248 34.84 53.57 -22.39
N ARG A 249 35.48 54.60 -21.84
CA ARG A 249 35.37 55.95 -22.33
C ARG A 249 35.78 55.95 -23.81
N LEU A 250 34.83 56.13 -24.68
CA LEU A 250 35.10 56.47 -26.08
C LEU A 250 35.73 57.88 -26.08
N PRO A 251 36.85 58.10 -26.81
CA PRO A 251 37.40 59.41 -26.92
C PRO A 251 36.48 60.28 -27.76
N VAL A 252 36.05 61.40 -27.18
CA VAL A 252 35.41 62.51 -27.92
C VAL A 252 36.46 63.11 -28.83
N GLY A 253 36.40 62.85 -30.14
CA GLY A 253 37.11 63.56 -31.15
C GLY A 253 36.61 65.00 -31.21
N ARG A 254 37.53 65.95 -30.98
CA ARG A 254 37.39 67.33 -31.42
C ARG A 254 37.71 67.33 -32.90
N ASP A 255 36.81 67.84 -33.66
CA ASP A 255 36.99 68.98 -34.59
C ASP A 255 35.63 69.29 -35.22
#